data_e3870bb9ec55872c968e827fe4148b47
#
_entry.id   e3870bb9ec55872c968e827fe4148b47
#
_cell.length_a   1.000
_cell.length_b   1.000
_cell.length_c   1.000
_cell.angle_alpha   90.00
_cell.angle_beta   90.00
_cell.angle_gamma   90.00
#
_symmetry.space_group_name_H-M   'P 1'
#
loop_
_entity.id
_entity.type
_entity.pdbx_description
1 polymer ?
#
loop_
_entity_poly.entity_id
_entity_poly.type
_entity_poly.pdbx_seq_one_letter_code
_entity_poly.pdbx_strand_id
1 'polypeptide(L)'
;GDVYKRQEMDGAHAVLYGLMRILSGTHKLAVVWGGSMASCFPYHSARLYETDPTWERPLGYVNDITAAGFQMRAYMEKYGISAKEIAEIAVKNKKNASKNPLALEEAQKPNLTVKDVLDSEIYSDPVTELMVAPPCDGVAALLLAPERQALKITDNPVWITGVGYNQE
;
A
#
# COMPACT_ATOMS: atom_id res chain seq x y z
N GLY A 1 -6.29 -17.82 14.49
CA GLY A 1 -7.48 -17.26 14.02
C GLY A 1 -7.52 -15.88 13.45
N ASP A 2 -6.48 -15.16 13.02
CA ASP A 2 -6.64 -13.76 12.59
C ASP A 2 -5.94 -13.43 11.25
N VAL A 3 -5.71 -14.43 10.40
CA VAL A 3 -5.08 -14.23 9.10
C VAL A 3 -5.90 -13.27 8.23
N TYR A 4 -7.22 -13.37 8.27
CA TYR A 4 -8.12 -12.54 7.45
C TYR A 4 -8.27 -11.09 7.96
N LYS A 5 -7.97 -10.81 9.21
CA LYS A 5 -8.12 -9.46 9.78
C LYS A 5 -6.90 -8.56 9.61
N ARG A 6 -5.79 -9.08 9.08
CA ARG A 6 -4.52 -8.36 8.96
C ARG A 6 -4.03 -8.20 7.53
N GLN A 7 -4.83 -8.57 6.56
CA GLN A 7 -4.51 -8.43 5.15
C GLN A 7 -4.15 -6.97 4.84
N GLU A 8 -3.06 -6.80 4.11
CA GLU A 8 -2.55 -5.49 3.61
C GLU A 8 -2.10 -4.49 4.68
N MET A 9 -2.28 -4.80 5.97
CA MET A 9 -1.87 -3.93 7.09
C MET A 9 -0.77 -4.56 7.98
N ASP A 10 -0.14 -5.62 7.55
CA ASP A 10 0.82 -6.38 8.36
C ASP A 10 1.96 -5.53 8.89
N GLY A 11 2.52 -4.64 8.05
CA GLY A 11 3.57 -3.72 8.47
C GLY A 11 3.12 -2.76 9.56
N ALA A 12 1.93 -2.17 9.43
CA ALA A 12 1.37 -1.27 10.42
C ALA A 12 1.05 -1.99 11.74
N HIS A 13 0.49 -3.19 11.66
CA HIS A 13 0.25 -4.03 12.85
C HIS A 13 1.54 -4.45 13.54
N ALA A 14 2.59 -4.78 12.79
CA ALA A 14 3.89 -5.12 13.36
C ALA A 14 4.48 -3.93 14.16
N VAL A 15 4.35 -2.70 13.64
CA VAL A 15 4.74 -1.48 14.36
C VAL A 15 3.90 -1.30 15.63
N LEU A 16 2.58 -1.47 15.55
CA LEU A 16 1.69 -1.38 16.71
C LEU A 16 2.07 -2.40 17.78
N TYR A 17 2.28 -3.66 17.42
CA TYR A 17 2.70 -4.69 18.38
C TYR A 17 4.08 -4.40 18.98
N GLY A 18 5.03 -3.91 18.19
CA GLY A 18 6.32 -3.46 18.71
C GLY A 18 6.16 -2.32 19.71
N LEU A 19 5.34 -1.32 19.40
CA LEU A 19 5.03 -0.21 20.29
C LEU A 19 4.40 -0.70 21.62
N MET A 20 3.41 -1.58 21.54
CA MET A 20 2.78 -2.15 22.76
C MET A 20 3.80 -2.85 23.66
N ARG A 21 4.77 -3.58 23.10
CA ARG A 21 5.83 -4.24 23.85
C ARG A 21 6.80 -3.25 24.51
N ILE A 22 7.09 -2.14 23.85
CA ILE A 22 7.90 -1.05 24.44
C ILE A 22 7.12 -0.36 25.56
N LEU A 23 5.86 0.02 25.31
CA LEU A 23 5.03 0.71 26.30
C LEU A 23 4.70 -0.15 27.53
N SER A 24 4.55 -1.46 27.37
CA SER A 24 4.38 -2.39 28.50
C SER A 24 5.63 -2.58 29.37
N GLY A 25 6.76 -2.05 28.93
CA GLY A 25 8.05 -2.20 29.63
C GLY A 25 8.68 -3.59 29.50
N THR A 26 8.07 -4.52 28.78
CA THR A 26 8.61 -5.89 28.60
C THR A 26 9.90 -5.90 27.77
N HIS A 27 10.07 -4.90 26.87
CA HIS A 27 11.24 -4.79 26.01
C HIS A 27 11.79 -3.37 26.04
N LYS A 28 13.12 -3.25 25.97
CA LYS A 28 13.82 -1.97 25.91
C LYS A 28 14.11 -1.52 24.48
N LEU A 29 14.07 -2.46 23.55
CA LEU A 29 14.25 -2.27 22.11
C LEU A 29 13.39 -3.30 21.38
N ALA A 30 12.82 -2.92 20.27
CA ALA A 30 12.13 -3.82 19.36
C ALA A 30 12.49 -3.51 17.92
N VAL A 31 12.92 -4.52 17.18
CA VAL A 31 13.08 -4.42 15.73
C VAL A 31 11.80 -4.94 15.09
N VAL A 32 11.20 -4.09 14.27
CA VAL A 32 10.04 -4.43 13.45
C VAL A 32 10.50 -4.43 12.01
N TRP A 33 10.20 -5.50 11.29
CA TRP A 33 10.51 -5.58 9.88
C TRP A 33 9.34 -6.15 9.10
N GLY A 34 9.23 -5.76 7.84
CA GLY A 34 8.27 -6.28 6.89
C GLY A 34 8.84 -6.23 5.49
N GLY A 35 8.45 -7.18 4.67
CA GLY A 35 8.92 -7.25 3.29
C GLY A 35 8.11 -8.22 2.46
N SER A 36 8.22 -8.08 1.14
CA SER A 36 7.61 -8.98 0.18
C SER A 36 8.56 -9.30 -0.96
N MET A 37 8.31 -10.41 -1.63
CA MET A 37 8.99 -10.87 -2.83
C MET A 37 7.94 -11.11 -3.92
N ALA A 38 7.30 -10.02 -4.37
CA ALA A 38 6.19 -10.09 -5.33
C ALA A 38 6.64 -10.60 -6.72
N SER A 39 7.95 -10.53 -7.03
CA SER A 39 8.51 -11.08 -8.27
C SER A 39 8.50 -12.61 -8.32
N CYS A 40 8.41 -13.30 -7.17
CA CYS A 40 8.51 -14.75 -7.07
C CYS A 40 7.24 -15.50 -7.48
N PHE A 41 6.11 -14.80 -7.66
CA PHE A 41 4.82 -15.42 -8.00
C PHE A 41 3.92 -14.43 -8.76
N PRO A 42 2.92 -14.95 -9.48
CA PRO A 42 1.95 -14.11 -10.20
C PRO A 42 1.03 -13.40 -9.20
N TYR A 43 1.49 -12.29 -8.64
CA TYR A 43 0.88 -11.56 -7.53
C TYR A 43 -0.63 -11.34 -7.70
N HIS A 44 -1.05 -10.76 -8.83
CA HIS A 44 -2.48 -10.48 -9.06
C HIS A 44 -3.33 -11.76 -9.18
N SER A 45 -2.76 -12.86 -9.68
CA SER A 45 -3.46 -14.14 -9.72
C SER A 45 -3.57 -14.80 -8.34
N ALA A 46 -2.56 -14.60 -7.49
CA ALA A 46 -2.61 -15.11 -6.13
C ALA A 46 -3.71 -14.43 -5.29
N ARG A 47 -4.00 -13.16 -5.57
CA ARG A 47 -5.08 -12.40 -4.92
C ARG A 47 -6.48 -13.01 -5.14
N LEU A 48 -6.66 -13.83 -6.18
CA LEU A 48 -7.90 -14.56 -6.39
C LEU A 48 -8.30 -15.42 -5.17
N TYR A 49 -7.32 -15.94 -4.43
CA TYR A 49 -7.59 -16.76 -3.24
C TYR A 49 -8.10 -15.98 -2.04
N GLU A 50 -8.05 -14.66 -2.08
CA GLU A 50 -8.57 -13.76 -1.05
C GLU A 50 -10.05 -13.39 -1.27
N THR A 51 -10.58 -13.66 -2.47
CA THR A 51 -11.96 -13.36 -2.84
C THR A 51 -12.89 -14.55 -2.56
N ASP A 52 -14.12 -14.25 -2.13
CA ASP A 52 -15.14 -15.29 -1.90
C ASP A 52 -15.53 -15.97 -3.22
N PRO A 53 -15.40 -17.31 -3.31
CA PRO A 53 -15.70 -18.04 -4.56
C PRO A 53 -17.19 -18.06 -4.91
N THR A 54 -18.06 -17.84 -3.94
CA THR A 54 -19.52 -17.97 -4.09
C THR A 54 -20.17 -16.66 -4.50
N TRP A 55 -19.71 -15.55 -3.91
CA TRP A 55 -20.37 -14.26 -4.04
C TRP A 55 -19.58 -13.26 -4.88
N GLU A 56 -18.27 -13.20 -4.69
CA GLU A 56 -17.42 -12.18 -5.31
C GLU A 56 -16.95 -12.59 -6.71
N ARG A 57 -16.43 -13.81 -6.87
CA ARG A 57 -15.89 -14.27 -8.16
C ARG A 57 -16.92 -14.30 -9.30
N PRO A 58 -18.18 -14.75 -9.10
CA PRO A 58 -19.20 -14.71 -10.15
C PRO A 58 -19.54 -13.30 -10.64
N LEU A 59 -19.29 -12.28 -9.80
CA LEU A 59 -19.48 -10.87 -10.16
C LEU A 59 -18.26 -10.26 -10.88
N GLY A 60 -17.19 -11.04 -11.08
CA GLY A 60 -15.94 -10.55 -11.65
C GLY A 60 -14.98 -9.92 -10.63
N TYR A 61 -15.25 -10.08 -9.35
CA TYR A 61 -14.39 -9.62 -8.26
C TYR A 61 -13.28 -10.64 -8.06
N VAL A 62 -12.22 -10.56 -8.84
CA VAL A 62 -11.20 -11.61 -8.92
C VAL A 62 -9.85 -11.21 -8.30
N ASN A 63 -9.66 -9.92 -8.03
CA ASN A 63 -8.45 -9.40 -7.40
C ASN A 63 -8.66 -7.94 -6.92
N ASP A 64 -7.62 -7.38 -6.30
CA ASP A 64 -7.57 -6.00 -5.81
C ASP A 64 -7.78 -4.95 -6.92
N ILE A 65 -7.33 -5.22 -8.14
CA ILE A 65 -7.53 -4.29 -9.28
C ILE A 65 -8.99 -4.21 -9.67
N THR A 66 -9.69 -5.36 -9.73
CA THR A 66 -11.13 -5.37 -10.02
C THR A 66 -11.93 -4.71 -8.91
N ALA A 67 -11.53 -4.94 -7.64
CA ALA A 67 -12.08 -4.24 -6.49
C ALA A 67 -11.93 -2.72 -6.59
N ALA A 68 -10.72 -2.27 -6.91
CA ALA A 68 -10.43 -0.85 -7.10
C ALA A 68 -11.24 -0.24 -8.25
N GLY A 69 -11.47 -0.99 -9.34
CA GLY A 69 -12.31 -0.56 -10.46
C GLY A 69 -13.75 -0.26 -10.02
N PHE A 70 -14.37 -1.18 -9.28
CA PHE A 70 -15.72 -0.99 -8.74
C PHE A 70 -15.80 0.20 -7.78
N GLN A 71 -14.84 0.31 -6.85
CA GLN A 71 -14.80 1.42 -5.89
C GLN A 71 -14.59 2.76 -6.60
N MET A 72 -13.69 2.80 -7.58
CA MET A 72 -13.43 4.00 -8.37
C MET A 72 -14.65 4.44 -9.15
N ARG A 73 -15.37 3.52 -9.80
CA ARG A 73 -16.62 3.81 -10.50
C ARG A 73 -17.67 4.39 -9.57
N ALA A 74 -17.90 3.75 -8.43
CA ALA A 74 -18.87 4.23 -7.44
C ALA A 74 -18.49 5.62 -6.90
N TYR A 75 -17.20 5.87 -6.67
CA TYR A 75 -16.69 7.17 -6.23
C TYR A 75 -16.92 8.26 -7.28
N MET A 76 -16.59 7.97 -8.54
CA MET A 76 -16.80 8.90 -9.66
C MET A 76 -18.28 9.27 -9.80
N GLU A 77 -19.18 8.30 -9.76
CA GLU A 77 -20.62 8.52 -9.86
C GLU A 77 -21.15 9.33 -8.67
N LYS A 78 -20.76 8.97 -7.47
CA LYS A 78 -21.23 9.64 -6.24
C LYS A 78 -20.81 11.11 -6.14
N TYR A 79 -19.59 11.42 -6.58
CA TYR A 79 -19.00 12.76 -6.37
C TYR A 79 -18.82 13.55 -7.67
N GLY A 80 -19.21 13.02 -8.81
CA GLY A 80 -19.06 13.68 -10.12
C GLY A 80 -17.60 13.87 -10.54
N ILE A 81 -16.71 13.00 -10.08
CA ILE A 81 -15.26 13.05 -10.38
C ILE A 81 -15.00 12.42 -11.75
N SER A 82 -14.21 13.09 -12.57
CA SER A 82 -13.82 12.60 -13.90
C SER A 82 -12.60 11.66 -13.85
N ALA A 83 -12.48 10.77 -14.84
CA ALA A 83 -11.29 9.93 -15.00
C ALA A 83 -9.99 10.76 -15.12
N LYS A 84 -10.08 11.97 -15.67
CA LYS A 84 -8.95 12.91 -15.78
C LYS A 84 -8.41 13.30 -14.39
N GLU A 85 -9.28 13.66 -13.46
CA GLU A 85 -8.88 14.05 -12.09
C GLU A 85 -8.20 12.90 -11.36
N ILE A 86 -8.69 11.66 -11.56
CA ILE A 86 -8.05 10.46 -11.00
C ILE A 86 -6.69 10.22 -11.65
N ALA A 87 -6.58 10.34 -12.97
CA ALA A 87 -5.31 10.20 -13.69
C ALA A 87 -4.26 11.23 -13.23
N GLU A 88 -4.66 12.44 -12.83
CA GLU A 88 -3.76 13.45 -12.25
C GLU A 88 -3.09 12.96 -10.96
N ILE A 89 -3.78 12.15 -10.15
CA ILE A 89 -3.22 11.55 -8.94
C ILE A 89 -2.11 10.54 -9.32
N ALA A 90 -2.35 9.69 -10.31
CA ALA A 90 -1.35 8.74 -10.81
C ALA A 90 -0.11 9.46 -11.36
N VAL A 91 -0.30 10.51 -12.16
CA VAL A 91 0.78 11.35 -12.69
C VAL A 91 1.60 11.97 -11.55
N LYS A 92 0.92 12.56 -10.55
CA LYS A 92 1.58 13.15 -9.38
C LYS A 92 2.44 12.11 -8.65
N ASN A 93 1.88 10.93 -8.38
CA ASN A 93 2.57 9.89 -7.63
C ASN A 93 3.79 9.35 -8.38
N LYS A 94 3.67 9.06 -9.66
CA LYS A 94 4.79 8.57 -10.49
C LYS A 94 5.87 9.63 -10.70
N LYS A 95 5.52 10.91 -10.84
CA LYS A 95 6.50 12.02 -10.84
C LYS A 95 7.21 12.16 -9.50
N ASN A 96 6.51 11.97 -8.39
CA ASN A 96 7.13 12.01 -7.08
C ASN A 96 8.06 10.79 -6.85
N ALA A 97 7.70 9.62 -7.35
CA ALA A 97 8.56 8.44 -7.30
C ALA A 97 9.92 8.69 -7.99
N SER A 98 9.95 9.49 -9.06
CA SER A 98 11.20 9.84 -9.76
C SER A 98 12.18 10.68 -8.91
N LYS A 99 11.74 11.21 -7.78
CA LYS A 99 12.58 11.93 -6.81
C LYS A 99 13.19 11.00 -5.74
N ASN A 100 12.73 9.75 -5.69
CA ASN A 100 13.23 8.76 -4.73
C ASN A 100 14.21 7.82 -5.43
N PRO A 101 15.51 7.83 -5.06
CA PRO A 101 16.51 6.97 -5.69
C PRO A 101 16.28 5.47 -5.43
N LEU A 102 15.44 5.14 -4.42
CA LEU A 102 15.11 3.75 -4.07
C LEU A 102 13.79 3.28 -4.71
N ALA A 103 13.08 4.13 -5.43
CA ALA A 103 11.87 3.71 -6.15
C ALA A 103 12.23 2.83 -7.35
N LEU A 104 11.37 1.87 -7.67
CA LEU A 104 11.50 1.06 -8.88
C LEU A 104 11.54 1.94 -10.12
N GLU A 105 12.33 1.56 -11.11
CA GLU A 105 12.45 2.28 -12.39
C GLU A 105 11.09 2.36 -13.10
N GLU A 106 10.29 1.30 -13.08
CA GLU A 106 8.95 1.25 -13.65
C GLU A 106 7.98 2.23 -12.99
N ALA A 107 8.20 2.54 -11.72
CA ALA A 107 7.40 3.53 -11.00
C ALA A 107 7.83 4.97 -11.29
N GLN A 108 9.07 5.17 -11.75
CA GLN A 108 9.65 6.48 -12.03
C GLN A 108 9.28 6.96 -13.43
N LYS A 109 8.30 7.85 -13.55
CA LYS A 109 7.83 8.40 -14.82
C LYS A 109 7.80 9.94 -14.77
N PRO A 110 8.96 10.61 -14.85
CA PRO A 110 9.04 12.07 -14.67
C PRO A 110 8.25 12.87 -15.72
N ASN A 111 8.13 12.34 -16.94
CA ASN A 111 7.47 13.01 -18.06
C ASN A 111 6.05 12.51 -18.32
N LEU A 112 5.49 11.68 -17.43
CA LEU A 112 4.16 11.12 -17.60
C LEU A 112 3.10 12.21 -17.68
N THR A 113 2.18 12.08 -18.64
CA THR A 113 1.04 12.96 -18.81
C THR A 113 -0.27 12.26 -18.42
N VAL A 114 -1.31 13.06 -18.18
CA VAL A 114 -2.66 12.54 -17.95
C VAL A 114 -3.16 11.72 -19.14
N LYS A 115 -2.82 12.18 -20.36
CA LYS A 115 -3.20 11.48 -21.58
C LYS A 115 -2.58 10.09 -21.64
N ASP A 116 -1.29 9.95 -21.32
CA ASP A 116 -0.61 8.65 -21.30
C ASP A 116 -1.28 7.67 -20.32
N VAL A 117 -1.72 8.17 -19.15
CA VAL A 117 -2.42 7.34 -18.17
C VAL A 117 -3.76 6.87 -18.71
N LEU A 118 -4.55 7.76 -19.32
CA LEU A 118 -5.88 7.43 -19.85
C LEU A 118 -5.82 6.52 -21.08
N ASP A 119 -4.78 6.64 -21.89
CA ASP A 119 -4.58 5.84 -23.11
C ASP A 119 -3.90 4.49 -22.84
N SER A 120 -3.45 4.23 -21.59
CA SER A 120 -2.83 2.94 -21.23
C SER A 120 -3.88 1.82 -21.15
N GLU A 121 -3.41 0.56 -21.16
CA GLU A 121 -4.28 -0.62 -21.13
C GLU A 121 -5.28 -0.58 -19.99
N ILE A 122 -6.55 -0.89 -20.27
CA ILE A 122 -7.60 -0.96 -19.25
C ILE A 122 -7.51 -2.32 -18.57
N TYR A 123 -7.23 -2.33 -17.28
CA TYR A 123 -7.24 -3.55 -16.45
C TYR A 123 -8.62 -3.85 -15.88
N SER A 124 -9.29 -2.83 -15.37
CA SER A 124 -10.65 -2.93 -14.83
C SER A 124 -11.28 -1.53 -14.86
N ASP A 125 -12.16 -1.26 -15.84
CA ASP A 125 -12.71 0.07 -16.05
C ASP A 125 -13.25 0.70 -14.75
N PRO A 126 -12.82 1.93 -14.38
CA PRO A 126 -11.97 2.87 -15.12
C PRO A 126 -10.45 2.79 -14.80
N VAL A 127 -9.98 1.75 -14.12
CA VAL A 127 -8.55 1.58 -13.76
C VAL A 127 -7.75 1.15 -14.98
N THR A 128 -6.71 1.93 -15.30
CA THR A 128 -5.75 1.61 -16.36
C THR A 128 -4.42 1.15 -15.77
N GLU A 129 -3.58 0.52 -16.60
CA GLU A 129 -2.26 0.00 -16.22
C GLU A 129 -1.41 1.04 -15.46
N LEU A 130 -1.32 2.26 -15.98
CA LEU A 130 -0.49 3.29 -15.37
C LEU A 130 -1.05 3.89 -14.07
N MET A 131 -2.28 3.54 -13.70
CA MET A 131 -2.85 3.85 -12.37
C MET A 131 -2.42 2.83 -11.32
N VAL A 132 -1.97 1.64 -11.72
CA VAL A 132 -1.57 0.55 -10.82
C VAL A 132 -0.09 0.67 -10.48
N ALA A 133 0.25 0.38 -9.21
CA ALA A 133 1.63 0.26 -8.78
C ALA A 133 2.23 -1.06 -9.30
N PRO A 134 3.47 -1.08 -9.82
CA PRO A 134 4.11 -2.32 -10.22
C PRO A 134 4.39 -3.20 -8.99
N PRO A 135 4.28 -4.52 -9.11
CA PRO A 135 4.74 -5.44 -8.06
C PRO A 135 6.23 -5.21 -7.77
N CYS A 136 6.60 -5.21 -6.51
CA CYS A 136 8.01 -5.00 -6.13
C CYS A 136 8.47 -5.95 -5.04
N ASP A 137 9.77 -6.20 -5.04
CA ASP A 137 10.48 -6.83 -3.94
C ASP A 137 11.05 -5.74 -3.05
N GLY A 138 10.92 -5.92 -1.76
CA GLY A 138 11.45 -4.94 -0.83
C GLY A 138 11.32 -5.36 0.62
N VAL A 139 12.21 -4.82 1.45
CA VAL A 139 12.20 -5.01 2.89
C VAL A 139 12.41 -3.65 3.55
N ALA A 140 11.64 -3.40 4.60
CA ALA A 140 11.86 -2.27 5.49
C ALA A 140 11.98 -2.74 6.94
N ALA A 141 12.83 -2.08 7.71
CA ALA A 141 12.99 -2.37 9.13
C ALA A 141 12.97 -1.07 9.93
N LEU A 142 12.33 -1.12 11.10
CA LEU A 142 12.27 -0.02 12.06
C LEU A 142 12.80 -0.48 13.41
N LEU A 143 13.56 0.37 14.07
CA LEU A 143 13.95 0.17 15.46
C LEU A 143 13.06 1.03 16.36
N LEU A 144 12.33 0.41 17.27
CA LEU A 144 11.50 1.07 18.26
C LEU A 144 12.19 1.04 19.62
N ALA A 145 12.15 2.17 20.32
CA ALA A 145 12.79 2.35 21.62
C ALA A 145 11.99 3.33 22.49
N PRO A 146 12.04 3.20 23.85
CA PRO A 146 11.60 4.27 24.74
C PRO A 146 12.48 5.51 24.56
N GLU A 147 11.95 6.71 24.86
CA GLU A 147 12.64 7.99 24.71
C GLU A 147 14.09 7.98 25.20
N ARG A 148 14.32 7.54 26.44
CA ARG A 148 15.66 7.49 27.02
C ARG A 148 16.66 6.65 26.23
N GLN A 149 16.22 5.62 25.53
CA GLN A 149 17.06 4.78 24.70
C GLN A 149 17.22 5.37 23.29
N ALA A 150 16.13 5.90 22.72
CA ALA A 150 16.16 6.54 21.41
C ALA A 150 17.17 7.68 21.35
N LEU A 151 17.19 8.55 22.35
CA LEU A 151 18.13 9.68 22.47
C LEU A 151 19.61 9.27 22.67
N LYS A 152 19.89 7.99 23.00
CA LYS A 152 21.24 7.44 23.02
C LYS A 152 21.70 6.88 21.69
N ILE A 153 20.75 6.58 20.81
CA ILE A 153 20.99 5.92 19.52
C ILE A 153 21.08 6.94 18.39
N THR A 154 20.29 8.02 18.47
CA THR A 154 20.24 9.04 17.42
C THR A 154 19.89 10.41 18.00
N ASP A 155 20.44 11.45 17.37
CA ASP A 155 20.12 12.85 17.71
C ASP A 155 18.80 13.31 17.07
N ASN A 156 18.27 12.56 16.09
CA ASN A 156 17.05 12.87 15.36
C ASN A 156 16.04 11.71 15.40
N PRO A 157 15.48 11.38 16.58
CA PRO A 157 14.45 10.34 16.65
C PRO A 157 13.12 10.79 16.04
N VAL A 158 12.39 9.86 15.46
CA VAL A 158 11.00 10.08 15.02
C VAL A 158 10.06 9.58 16.10
N TRP A 159 9.17 10.45 16.57
CA TRP A 159 8.27 10.14 17.68
C TRP A 159 6.91 9.61 17.18
N ILE A 160 6.46 8.49 17.75
CA ILE A 160 5.09 8.03 17.60
C ILE A 160 4.24 8.79 18.63
N THR A 161 3.50 9.77 18.17
CA THR A 161 2.69 10.66 19.02
C THR A 161 1.25 10.19 19.21
N GLY A 162 0.80 9.24 18.39
CA GLY A 162 -0.54 8.69 18.49
C GLY A 162 -0.71 7.49 17.58
N VAL A 163 -1.70 6.67 17.89
CA VAL A 163 -2.10 5.50 17.10
C VAL A 163 -3.61 5.54 16.97
N GLY A 164 -4.10 5.39 15.76
CA GLY A 164 -5.51 5.16 15.46
C GLY A 164 -5.66 3.86 14.68
N TYR A 165 -6.69 3.09 14.99
CA TYR A 165 -7.03 1.88 14.28
C TYR A 165 -8.54 1.82 14.07
N ASN A 166 -8.96 1.57 12.86
CA ASN A 166 -10.33 1.26 12.50
C ASN A 166 -10.33 0.15 11.44
N GLN A 167 -11.21 -0.82 11.61
CA GLN A 167 -11.45 -1.89 10.65
C GLN A 167 -12.96 -2.10 10.55
N GLU A 168 -13.50 -1.96 9.36
CA GLU A 168 -14.88 -2.28 9.03
C GLU A 168 -15.02 -3.70 8.52
#